data_5558086887fa0ff6f9feace09b75b2e3
#
_entry.id   5558086887fa0ff6f9feace09b75b2e3
#
_cell.length_a   1.000
_cell.length_b   1.000
_cell.length_c   1.000
_cell.angle_alpha   90.00
_cell.angle_beta   90.00
_cell.angle_gamma   90.00
#
_symmetry.space_group_name_H-M   'P 1'
#
loop_
_entity.id
_entity.type
_entity.pdbx_description
1 polymer ?
#
loop_
_entity_poly.entity_id
_entity_poly.type
_entity_poly.pdbx_seq_one_letter_code
_entity_poly.pdbx_strand_id
1 'polypeptide(L)'
;MEKAKVYFSDLRTSPTSNLLDKMERLLKRAGIGQLPLKDSFTAIKIHFGEPGNLAYIRPNYAARMANLLRSFGAKPFLTDCNTLYSGRRSNAVDHLQSAMENGFNPISAQCQVIIADGLKGTDYREIPIDGEYCPAPKIGTAIADADIINQHEPF
;
A
#
# COMPACT_ATOMS: atom_id res chain seq x y z
N MET A 1 18.06 -14.07 -17.93
CA MET A 1 17.08 -13.18 -17.25
C MET A 1 17.69 -11.79 -17.15
N GLU A 2 16.99 -10.75 -17.58
CA GLU A 2 17.41 -9.36 -17.35
C GLU A 2 17.31 -9.05 -15.85
N LYS A 3 18.33 -8.39 -15.30
CA LYS A 3 18.34 -8.05 -13.86
C LYS A 3 17.31 -6.95 -13.58
N ALA A 4 16.58 -7.07 -12.48
CA ALA A 4 15.63 -6.04 -12.04
C ALA A 4 16.36 -4.72 -11.77
N LYS A 5 15.77 -3.62 -12.23
CA LYS A 5 16.30 -2.26 -11.97
C LYS A 5 15.89 -1.80 -10.58
N VAL A 6 16.87 -1.37 -9.79
CA VAL A 6 16.65 -0.77 -8.47
C VAL A 6 16.88 0.74 -8.58
N TYR A 7 15.92 1.52 -8.05
CA TYR A 7 16.00 2.97 -7.97
C TYR A 7 16.23 3.39 -6.52
N PHE A 8 17.26 4.17 -6.29
CA PHE A 8 17.67 4.60 -4.95
C PHE A 8 17.71 6.12 -4.83
N SER A 9 17.35 6.63 -3.67
CA SER A 9 17.57 8.02 -3.27
C SER A 9 18.02 8.05 -1.80
N ASP A 10 19.01 8.88 -1.49
CA ASP A 10 19.40 9.13 -0.10
C ASP A 10 18.34 9.95 0.65
N LEU A 11 18.49 10.10 1.98
CA LEU A 11 17.58 10.85 2.83
C LEU A 11 17.94 12.34 2.97
N ARG A 12 18.93 12.85 2.24
CA ARG A 12 19.31 14.27 2.27
C ARG A 12 18.18 15.11 1.67
N THR A 13 17.91 16.25 2.29
CA THR A 13 16.89 17.21 1.83
C THR A 13 17.53 18.58 1.60
N SER A 14 16.84 19.44 0.86
CA SER A 14 17.19 20.83 0.64
C SER A 14 15.95 21.71 0.77
N PRO A 15 16.06 23.04 0.86
CA PRO A 15 14.91 23.94 0.87
C PRO A 15 13.97 23.78 -0.34
N THR A 16 14.49 23.29 -1.46
CA THR A 16 13.74 23.10 -2.72
C THR A 16 13.38 21.66 -3.03
N SER A 17 13.75 20.69 -2.16
CA SER A 17 13.51 19.26 -2.41
C SER A 17 13.44 18.46 -1.11
N ASN A 18 12.23 18.11 -0.70
CA ASN A 18 11.97 17.26 0.45
C ASN A 18 11.90 15.76 0.09
N LEU A 19 11.72 14.89 1.10
CA LEU A 19 11.68 13.43 0.89
C LEU A 19 10.49 12.99 0.04
N LEU A 20 9.34 13.65 0.15
CA LEU A 20 8.15 13.32 -0.65
C LEU A 20 8.38 13.64 -2.13
N ASP A 21 9.05 14.76 -2.43
CA ASP A 21 9.43 15.12 -3.80
C ASP A 21 10.44 14.11 -4.37
N LYS A 22 11.36 13.62 -3.55
CA LYS A 22 12.34 12.59 -3.94
C LYS A 22 11.64 11.27 -4.26
N MET A 23 10.70 10.83 -3.39
CA MET A 23 9.89 9.63 -3.65
C MET A 23 9.12 9.75 -4.97
N GLU A 24 8.43 10.86 -5.19
CA GLU A 24 7.66 11.07 -6.43
C GLU A 24 8.56 11.03 -7.67
N ARG A 25 9.75 11.65 -7.61
CA ARG A 25 10.73 11.57 -8.72
C ARG A 25 11.22 10.15 -8.96
N LEU A 26 11.48 9.37 -7.89
CA LEU A 26 11.86 7.96 -8.03
C LEU A 26 10.78 7.14 -8.71
N LEU A 27 9.53 7.29 -8.26
CA LEU A 27 8.38 6.58 -8.83
C LEU A 27 8.18 6.91 -10.32
N LYS A 28 8.28 8.19 -10.67
CA LYS A 28 8.22 8.63 -12.09
C LYS A 28 9.36 8.04 -12.91
N ARG A 29 10.58 8.03 -12.35
CA ARG A 29 11.76 7.45 -13.02
C ARG A 29 11.66 5.92 -13.13
N ALA A 30 11.03 5.27 -12.16
CA ALA A 30 10.75 3.82 -12.19
C ALA A 30 9.67 3.44 -13.21
N GLY A 31 8.96 4.43 -13.78
CA GLY A 31 7.99 4.19 -14.85
C GLY A 31 6.55 4.10 -14.40
N ILE A 32 6.19 4.59 -13.20
CA ILE A 32 4.80 4.52 -12.70
C ILE A 32 3.79 5.11 -13.68
N GLY A 33 4.15 6.18 -14.40
CA GLY A 33 3.28 6.80 -15.41
C GLY A 33 3.12 6.00 -16.72
N GLN A 34 3.84 4.88 -16.87
CA GLN A 34 3.72 3.97 -18.02
C GLN A 34 2.71 2.84 -17.76
N LEU A 35 2.24 2.71 -16.51
CA LEU A 35 1.22 1.75 -16.13
C LEU A 35 -0.15 2.21 -16.64
N PRO A 36 -1.09 1.29 -16.92
CA PRO A 36 -2.45 1.61 -17.37
C PRO A 36 -3.33 2.14 -16.21
N LEU A 37 -2.95 3.31 -15.67
CA LEU A 37 -3.53 3.88 -14.46
C LEU A 37 -4.91 4.52 -14.66
N LYS A 38 -5.23 4.95 -15.88
CA LYS A 38 -6.50 5.63 -16.15
C LYS A 38 -7.70 4.72 -15.81
N ASP A 39 -8.59 5.22 -14.95
CA ASP A 39 -9.79 4.55 -14.43
C ASP A 39 -9.54 3.28 -13.62
N SER A 40 -8.26 2.89 -13.40
CA SER A 40 -7.87 1.68 -12.65
C SER A 40 -8.15 1.79 -11.16
N PHE A 41 -8.60 0.70 -10.53
CA PHE A 41 -8.52 0.52 -9.09
C PHE A 41 -7.09 0.16 -8.71
N THR A 42 -6.42 1.05 -7.98
CA THR A 42 -5.01 0.88 -7.63
C THR A 42 -4.85 0.70 -6.13
N ALA A 43 -4.47 -0.50 -5.71
CA ALA A 43 -4.18 -0.81 -4.32
C ALA A 43 -2.80 -0.25 -3.94
N ILE A 44 -2.76 0.53 -2.86
CA ILE A 44 -1.53 0.90 -2.16
C ILE A 44 -1.45 0.01 -0.92
N LYS A 45 -0.78 -1.13 -1.04
CA LYS A 45 -0.57 -2.04 0.09
C LYS A 45 0.45 -1.42 1.03
N ILE A 46 0.09 -1.24 2.28
CA ILE A 46 0.92 -0.60 3.30
C ILE A 46 0.61 -1.18 4.68
N HIS A 47 1.64 -1.40 5.49
CA HIS A 47 1.47 -1.75 6.89
C HIS A 47 1.04 -0.52 7.69
N PHE A 48 -0.15 -0.55 8.28
CA PHE A 48 -0.72 0.59 9.02
C PHE A 48 -0.11 0.82 10.41
N GLY A 49 0.88 0.01 10.81
CA GLY A 49 1.49 0.06 12.15
C GLY A 49 0.72 -0.76 13.19
N GLU A 50 1.41 -1.05 14.28
CA GLU A 50 0.84 -1.65 15.47
C GLU A 50 0.70 -0.60 16.57
N PRO A 51 -0.26 -0.72 17.51
CA PRO A 51 -0.37 0.18 18.64
C PRO A 51 0.95 0.27 19.42
N GLY A 52 1.45 1.49 19.58
CA GLY A 52 2.72 1.76 20.29
C GLY A 52 4.00 1.52 19.48
N ASN A 53 3.92 0.96 18.28
CA ASN A 53 5.07 0.84 17.37
C ASN A 53 5.05 1.99 16.36
N LEU A 54 6.10 2.80 16.32
CA LEU A 54 6.24 3.93 15.40
C LEU A 54 7.06 3.60 14.15
N ALA A 55 7.51 2.35 13.96
CA ALA A 55 8.29 1.89 12.82
C ALA A 55 7.37 1.52 11.63
N TYR A 56 6.62 2.49 11.12
CA TYR A 56 5.81 2.36 9.92
C TYR A 56 5.98 3.58 9.01
N ILE A 57 5.63 3.43 7.74
CA ILE A 57 5.67 4.54 6.77
C ILE A 57 4.64 5.59 7.17
N ARG A 58 5.07 6.84 7.27
CA ARG A 58 4.19 7.94 7.68
C ARG A 58 3.07 8.20 6.65
N PRO A 59 1.85 8.56 7.11
CA PRO A 59 0.69 8.82 6.23
C PRO A 59 0.94 9.84 5.11
N ASN A 60 1.84 10.80 5.30
CA ASN A 60 2.22 11.76 4.25
C ASN A 60 2.79 11.08 2.98
N TYR A 61 3.52 9.97 3.11
CA TYR A 61 4.02 9.22 1.95
C TYR A 61 2.86 8.55 1.21
N ALA A 62 1.91 7.96 1.97
CA ALA A 62 0.69 7.38 1.40
C ALA A 62 -0.16 8.44 0.69
N ALA A 63 -0.34 9.62 1.30
CA ALA A 63 -1.06 10.74 0.69
C ALA A 63 -0.39 11.21 -0.60
N ARG A 64 0.94 11.37 -0.63
CA ARG A 64 1.68 11.76 -1.83
C ARG A 64 1.54 10.72 -2.94
N MET A 65 1.62 9.43 -2.61
CA MET A 65 1.43 8.34 -3.57
C MET A 65 0.01 8.35 -4.13
N ALA A 66 -1.01 8.43 -3.27
CA ALA A 66 -2.40 8.47 -3.70
C ALA A 66 -2.67 9.66 -4.65
N ASN A 67 -2.13 10.84 -4.33
CA ASN A 67 -2.27 12.02 -5.19
C ASN A 67 -1.53 11.87 -6.52
N LEU A 68 -0.34 11.27 -6.52
CA LEU A 68 0.38 10.97 -7.75
C LEU A 68 -0.42 10.01 -8.65
N LEU A 69 -0.96 8.93 -8.09
CA LEU A 69 -1.79 7.97 -8.84
C LEU A 69 -3.06 8.62 -9.40
N ARG A 70 -3.74 9.47 -8.61
CA ARG A 70 -4.90 10.25 -9.09
C ARG A 70 -4.54 11.18 -10.24
N SER A 71 -3.34 11.77 -10.21
CA SER A 71 -2.91 12.67 -11.30
C SER A 71 -2.77 11.94 -12.65
N PHE A 72 -2.63 10.61 -12.61
CA PHE A 72 -2.67 9.73 -13.79
C PHE A 72 -4.06 9.14 -14.07
N GLY A 73 -5.09 9.53 -13.30
CA GLY A 73 -6.47 9.08 -13.50
C GLY A 73 -6.85 7.80 -12.78
N ALA A 74 -6.00 7.28 -11.88
CA ALA A 74 -6.31 6.10 -11.08
C ALA A 74 -7.31 6.39 -9.94
N LYS A 75 -7.92 5.33 -9.41
CA LYS A 75 -8.77 5.28 -8.21
C LYS A 75 -8.01 4.57 -7.09
N PRO A 76 -7.07 5.26 -6.40
CA PRO A 76 -6.24 4.62 -5.39
C PRO A 76 -7.01 4.39 -4.09
N PHE A 77 -6.66 3.31 -3.39
CA PHE A 77 -7.06 3.03 -2.02
C PHE A 77 -5.90 2.42 -1.23
N LEU A 78 -5.86 2.71 0.07
CA LEU A 78 -4.89 2.10 1.00
C LEU A 78 -5.45 0.76 1.47
N THR A 79 -4.61 -0.24 1.58
CA THR A 79 -5.04 -1.58 2.00
C THR A 79 -3.97 -2.35 2.75
N ASP A 80 -4.42 -3.26 3.60
CA ASP A 80 -3.69 -4.37 4.19
C ASP A 80 -4.68 -5.50 4.45
N CYS A 81 -4.19 -6.69 4.80
CA CYS A 81 -5.00 -7.81 5.29
C CYS A 81 -4.94 -7.91 6.81
N ASN A 82 -5.94 -8.55 7.41
CA ASN A 82 -5.93 -8.87 8.83
C ASN A 82 -4.77 -9.83 9.16
N THR A 83 -4.25 -9.72 10.38
CA THR A 83 -3.17 -10.59 10.84
C THR A 83 -3.69 -11.95 11.28
N LEU A 84 -2.88 -13.00 11.06
CA LEU A 84 -3.17 -14.35 11.55
C LEU A 84 -2.92 -14.50 13.05
N TYR A 85 -2.09 -13.65 13.63
CA TYR A 85 -1.83 -13.62 15.07
C TYR A 85 -2.84 -12.72 15.78
N SER A 86 -3.06 -13.00 17.07
CA SER A 86 -3.95 -12.21 17.94
C SER A 86 -3.39 -10.81 18.12
N GLY A 87 -4.24 -9.80 17.98
CA GLY A 87 -3.86 -8.39 18.10
C GLY A 87 -4.93 -7.46 17.55
N ARG A 88 -4.68 -6.16 17.59
CA ARG A 88 -5.64 -5.14 17.13
C ARG A 88 -5.81 -5.10 15.60
N ARG A 89 -5.08 -5.93 14.88
CA ARG A 89 -5.24 -6.05 13.41
C ARG A 89 -5.79 -7.42 13.00
N SER A 90 -6.34 -8.22 13.92
CA SER A 90 -6.89 -9.55 13.64
C SER A 90 -8.34 -9.53 13.10
N ASN A 91 -8.96 -8.36 13.02
CA ASN A 91 -10.27 -8.14 12.41
C ASN A 91 -10.34 -6.71 11.85
N ALA A 92 -11.21 -6.48 10.86
CA ALA A 92 -11.24 -5.20 10.16
C ALA A 92 -11.66 -4.01 11.03
N VAL A 93 -12.47 -4.20 12.07
CA VAL A 93 -12.92 -3.10 12.94
C VAL A 93 -11.74 -2.53 13.71
N ASP A 94 -11.04 -3.39 14.45
CA ASP A 94 -9.87 -2.98 15.22
C ASP A 94 -8.69 -2.60 14.33
N HIS A 95 -8.54 -3.23 13.17
CA HIS A 95 -7.52 -2.90 12.18
C HIS A 95 -7.71 -1.48 11.62
N LEU A 96 -8.94 -1.11 11.24
CA LEU A 96 -9.26 0.25 10.80
C LEU A 96 -9.06 1.27 11.93
N GLN A 97 -9.41 0.90 13.17
CA GLN A 97 -9.15 1.75 14.33
C GLN A 97 -7.64 1.98 14.52
N SER A 98 -6.82 0.92 14.42
CA SER A 98 -5.35 1.03 14.49
C SER A 98 -4.78 1.90 13.36
N ALA A 99 -5.29 1.74 12.14
CA ALA A 99 -4.91 2.58 11.00
C ALA A 99 -5.22 4.05 11.27
N MET A 100 -6.42 4.34 11.80
CA MET A 100 -6.86 5.71 12.13
C MET A 100 -5.98 6.34 13.21
N GLU A 101 -5.67 5.62 14.29
CA GLU A 101 -4.80 6.08 15.39
C GLU A 101 -3.38 6.39 14.90
N ASN A 102 -2.89 5.65 13.89
CA ASN A 102 -1.60 5.89 13.24
C ASN A 102 -1.68 6.92 12.09
N GLY A 103 -2.82 7.59 11.92
CA GLY A 103 -3.02 8.68 10.98
C GLY A 103 -3.41 8.24 9.56
N PHE A 104 -3.72 6.96 9.33
CA PHE A 104 -4.22 6.49 8.04
C PHE A 104 -5.76 6.57 8.01
N ASN A 105 -6.27 7.64 7.47
CA ASN A 105 -7.70 7.87 7.28
C ASN A 105 -7.92 8.77 6.04
N PRO A 106 -9.16 8.87 5.53
CA PRO A 106 -9.43 9.65 4.32
C PRO A 106 -9.04 11.13 4.39
N ILE A 107 -8.92 11.72 5.58
CA ILE A 107 -8.55 13.13 5.76
C ILE A 107 -7.04 13.30 5.67
N SER A 108 -6.28 12.59 6.51
CA SER A 108 -4.82 12.75 6.61
C SER A 108 -4.07 12.06 5.47
N ALA A 109 -4.47 10.86 5.10
CA ALA A 109 -3.89 10.12 3.98
C ALA A 109 -4.53 10.48 2.62
N GLN A 110 -5.61 11.30 2.63
CA GLN A 110 -6.34 11.71 1.44
C GLN A 110 -6.74 10.52 0.54
N CYS A 111 -7.01 9.38 1.14
CA CYS A 111 -7.27 8.13 0.45
C CYS A 111 -8.12 7.21 1.32
N GLN A 112 -9.05 6.49 0.72
CA GLN A 112 -9.88 5.51 1.44
C GLN A 112 -9.03 4.34 1.93
N VAL A 113 -9.41 3.77 3.07
CA VAL A 113 -8.77 2.58 3.65
C VAL A 113 -9.76 1.42 3.54
N ILE A 114 -9.30 0.32 2.96
CA ILE A 114 -10.07 -0.92 2.79
C ILE A 114 -9.25 -2.08 3.36
N ILE A 115 -9.80 -2.85 4.28
CA ILE A 115 -9.19 -4.09 4.75
C ILE A 115 -9.54 -5.19 3.73
N ALA A 116 -8.53 -5.72 3.07
CA ALA A 116 -8.69 -6.46 1.82
C ALA A 116 -9.35 -7.83 1.96
N ASP A 117 -9.26 -8.45 3.14
CA ASP A 117 -9.74 -9.80 3.44
C ASP A 117 -11.01 -9.80 4.32
N GLY A 118 -11.73 -8.67 4.35
CA GLY A 118 -13.02 -8.52 5.00
C GLY A 118 -12.97 -8.49 6.53
N LEU A 119 -14.15 -8.65 7.15
CA LEU A 119 -14.32 -8.44 8.59
C LEU A 119 -13.42 -9.34 9.45
N LYS A 120 -13.28 -10.61 9.10
CA LYS A 120 -12.61 -11.64 9.89
C LYS A 120 -11.40 -12.29 9.21
N GLY A 121 -10.88 -11.70 8.14
CA GLY A 121 -9.78 -12.31 7.36
C GLY A 121 -10.21 -13.53 6.56
N THR A 122 -11.49 -13.65 6.22
CA THR A 122 -12.06 -14.82 5.52
C THR A 122 -12.53 -14.51 4.09
N ASP A 123 -12.43 -13.25 3.66
CA ASP A 123 -12.77 -12.81 2.32
C ASP A 123 -11.52 -12.80 1.44
N TYR A 124 -11.21 -13.94 0.83
CA TYR A 124 -10.02 -14.13 0.00
C TYR A 124 -10.31 -15.00 -1.23
N ARG A 125 -9.42 -14.91 -2.22
CA ARG A 125 -9.33 -15.85 -3.34
C ARG A 125 -8.05 -16.66 -3.23
N GLU A 126 -8.13 -17.95 -3.51
CA GLU A 126 -6.94 -18.79 -3.73
C GLU A 126 -6.48 -18.60 -5.18
N ILE A 127 -5.24 -18.14 -5.35
CA ILE A 127 -4.66 -17.87 -6.67
C ILE A 127 -3.58 -18.90 -6.93
N PRO A 128 -3.80 -19.86 -7.87
CA PRO A 128 -2.79 -20.85 -8.20
C PRO A 128 -1.52 -20.19 -8.74
N ILE A 129 -0.37 -20.58 -8.18
CA ILE A 129 0.97 -20.18 -8.65
C ILE A 129 1.86 -21.42 -8.76
N ASP A 130 2.92 -21.35 -9.56
CA ASP A 130 3.96 -22.37 -9.64
C ASP A 130 4.94 -22.18 -8.47
N GLY A 131 4.46 -22.45 -7.26
CA GLY A 131 5.20 -22.26 -6.01
C GLY A 131 5.48 -23.59 -5.31
N GLU A 132 6.73 -23.86 -4.97
CA GLU A 132 7.17 -25.11 -4.32
C GLU A 132 6.47 -25.31 -2.96
N TYR A 133 6.35 -24.26 -2.15
CA TYR A 133 5.84 -24.36 -0.77
C TYR A 133 4.41 -23.85 -0.61
N CYS A 134 3.92 -23.06 -1.53
CA CYS A 134 2.58 -22.48 -1.48
C CYS A 134 1.98 -22.42 -2.89
N PRO A 135 1.31 -23.50 -3.32
CA PRO A 135 0.79 -23.60 -4.69
C PRO A 135 -0.45 -22.71 -4.92
N ALA A 136 -1.17 -22.32 -3.86
CA ALA A 136 -2.38 -21.48 -3.94
C ALA A 136 -2.47 -20.51 -2.75
N PRO A 137 -1.71 -19.41 -2.76
CA PRO A 137 -1.80 -18.41 -1.70
C PRO A 137 -3.19 -17.77 -1.66
N LYS A 138 -3.62 -17.43 -0.44
CA LYS A 138 -4.87 -16.71 -0.17
C LYS A 138 -4.63 -15.22 -0.27
N ILE A 139 -5.27 -14.58 -1.23
CA ILE A 139 -5.16 -13.15 -1.48
C ILE A 139 -6.47 -12.47 -1.13
N GLY A 140 -6.45 -11.46 -0.26
CA GLY A 140 -7.64 -10.70 0.12
C GLY A 140 -8.37 -10.15 -1.12
N THR A 141 -9.71 -10.26 -1.12
CA THR A 141 -10.54 -10.01 -2.31
C THR A 141 -10.33 -8.60 -2.87
N ALA A 142 -10.21 -7.57 -2.03
CA ALA A 142 -9.99 -6.21 -2.53
C ALA A 142 -8.63 -6.01 -3.22
N ILE A 143 -7.58 -6.78 -2.81
CA ILE A 143 -6.30 -6.79 -3.52
C ILE A 143 -6.42 -7.56 -4.83
N ALA A 144 -7.14 -8.69 -4.82
CA ALA A 144 -7.35 -9.52 -6.01
C ALA A 144 -8.22 -8.81 -7.08
N ASP A 145 -9.07 -7.87 -6.67
CA ASP A 145 -9.91 -7.05 -7.56
C ASP A 145 -9.19 -5.79 -8.07
N ALA A 146 -8.04 -5.45 -7.50
CA ALA A 146 -7.27 -4.28 -7.96
C ALA A 146 -6.61 -4.55 -9.32
N ASP A 147 -6.65 -3.57 -10.21
CA ASP A 147 -5.99 -3.64 -11.51
C ASP A 147 -4.46 -3.49 -11.37
N ILE A 148 -4.03 -2.72 -10.36
CA ILE A 148 -2.62 -2.42 -10.10
C ILE A 148 -2.37 -2.47 -8.59
N ILE A 149 -1.25 -3.06 -8.19
CA ILE A 149 -0.80 -3.12 -6.80
C ILE A 149 0.54 -2.39 -6.67
N ASN A 150 0.59 -1.43 -5.75
CA ASN A 150 1.81 -0.78 -5.29
C ASN A 150 2.03 -1.14 -3.83
N GLN A 151 3.16 -1.77 -3.53
CA GLN A 151 3.50 -2.17 -2.16
C GLN A 151 4.49 -1.18 -1.55
N HIS A 152 4.16 -0.69 -0.34
CA HIS A 152 4.99 0.18 0.47
C HIS A 152 5.29 -0.51 1.80
N GLU A 153 6.56 -0.80 2.05
CA GLU A 153 7.00 -1.43 3.29
C GLU A 153 8.04 -0.55 4.00
N PRO A 154 8.01 -0.48 5.34
CA PRO A 154 9.12 0.06 6.11
C PRO A 154 10.31 -0.91 6.02
N PHE A 155 11.51 -0.37 6.01
CA PHE A 155 12.75 -1.14 6.10
C PHE A 155 13.08 -1.44 7.55
#